data_6f788bdbcc19a27767d4e3988def3dcc
#
_entry.id   6f788bdbcc19a27767d4e3988def3dcc
#
_cell.length_a   1.000
_cell.length_b   1.000
_cell.length_c   1.000
_cell.angle_alpha   90.00
_cell.angle_beta   90.00
_cell.angle_gamma   90.00
#
_symmetry.space_group_name_H-M   'P 1'
#
loop_
_entity.id
_entity.type
_entity.pdbx_description
1 polymer ?
#
loop_
_entity_poly.entity_id
_entity_poly.type
_entity_poly.pdbx_seq_one_letter_code
_entity_poly.pdbx_strand_id
1 'polypeptide(L)'
;MMKKMISAVLALTAAVIGHAQHWSYNESAADWDPSDFPQTPYEVSGQVHTATVDQAREWYQAMARQFPDRCELVDMGPSDAAWPIQVFVISSESSDPIKVLVNNAIHPGEPEGVDACMLWVRDVLLVEGSSACNQVEYHIVLHYNVGGALNRNSQSRANQAGPEVYGFRGNSQNLDLNRDFIKMDSRNAESFERYFSRFQFDYFIDNHTSNGADYQYALTFFFTHADKLHPALKDHSLSLEATLRQDLFLEGWINAPYVQTRDHSPESGLVGFFETGRYATGYTALHHCIGICVETHMLKPFPQRVKATHAFLVAFSNRMATESMLREFQDLELSLRRSFSSDPWVQAGDYLPIRFELSTVPSDTLDFYGFQHGYRSSAVHGQDRLFYDRNSPQTFPVPYWNHYLAVDSARVPRAYILPRGYSREVLERIGRQRGVSVVGITKDTTMELTVSQLLSMKTSQQPYEGHYLHSQIQTVEYSRPVRLQRGDMLIKVTPENALFLVNVLEPRAPDSYFAWNFFDACLQQKEWFSDYVFEDMAAEWLETQPLVKEELQAKMKANPEWATNAGAVLTWVYQKGPWSEPSVNEIPIYRLY
;
A
#
# COMPACT_ATOMS: atom_id res chain seq x y z
N MET A 1 44.70 -2.33 20.09
CA MET A 1 44.83 -1.99 18.66
C MET A 1 43.48 -1.63 18.03
N MET A 2 42.37 -2.21 18.44
CA MET A 2 41.01 -1.97 17.92
C MET A 2 40.43 -0.57 18.21
N LYS A 3 40.74 0.05 19.36
CA LYS A 3 40.26 1.42 19.70
C LYS A 3 40.88 2.56 18.87
N LYS A 4 42.05 2.34 18.22
CA LYS A 4 42.66 3.33 17.33
C LYS A 4 42.19 3.26 15.88
N MET A 5 41.56 2.16 15.46
CA MET A 5 40.96 2.06 14.12
C MET A 5 39.61 2.75 14.03
N ILE A 6 38.81 2.78 15.10
CA ILE A 6 37.50 3.43 15.13
C ILE A 6 37.63 4.96 15.07
N SER A 7 38.67 5.55 15.67
CA SER A 7 38.92 7.00 15.57
C SER A 7 39.46 7.46 14.20
N ALA A 8 40.06 6.57 13.41
CA ALA A 8 40.56 6.90 12.08
C ALA A 8 39.46 6.82 10.99
N VAL A 9 38.47 5.97 11.18
CA VAL A 9 37.29 5.87 10.26
C VAL A 9 36.37 7.08 10.46
N LEU A 10 36.20 7.58 11.67
CA LEU A 10 35.42 8.81 11.94
C LEU A 10 36.10 10.09 11.43
N ALA A 11 37.42 10.11 11.23
CA ALA A 11 38.14 11.27 10.72
C ALA A 11 38.25 11.30 9.17
N LEU A 12 38.06 10.17 8.48
CA LEU A 12 38.09 10.11 7.01
C LEU A 12 36.71 10.31 6.34
N THR A 13 35.64 10.11 7.08
CA THR A 13 34.27 10.38 6.55
C THR A 13 33.91 11.86 6.58
N ALA A 14 34.61 12.70 7.32
CA ALA A 14 34.40 14.14 7.37
C ALA A 14 35.03 14.93 6.20
N ALA A 15 35.81 14.29 5.32
CA ALA A 15 36.60 14.99 4.29
C ALA A 15 36.10 14.81 2.85
N VAL A 16 34.98 14.15 2.63
CA VAL A 16 34.39 13.94 1.29
C VAL A 16 32.93 14.37 1.22
N ILE A 17 32.47 15.17 2.17
CA ILE A 17 31.20 15.89 2.01
C ILE A 17 31.51 17.12 1.16
N GLY A 18 31.49 16.95 -0.16
CA GLY A 18 31.39 18.09 -1.07
C GLY A 18 30.21 18.94 -0.61
N HIS A 19 30.37 20.25 -0.65
CA HIS A 19 29.41 21.25 -0.19
C HIS A 19 28.03 21.09 -0.86
N ALA A 20 27.26 20.09 -0.45
CA ALA A 20 25.81 20.17 -0.51
C ALA A 20 25.44 21.20 0.58
N GLN A 21 24.89 22.33 0.20
CA GLN A 21 24.42 23.30 1.18
C GLN A 21 23.40 22.58 2.08
N HIS A 22 23.79 22.29 3.31
CA HIS A 22 22.91 21.74 4.32
C HIS A 22 21.83 22.79 4.63
N TRP A 23 20.62 22.45 4.33
CA TRP A 23 19.46 23.21 4.71
C TRP A 23 19.15 22.95 6.17
N SER A 24 19.22 23.96 7.03
CA SER A 24 18.59 23.92 8.32
C SER A 24 17.39 24.86 8.34
N TYR A 25 16.28 24.39 8.89
CA TYR A 25 15.07 25.19 9.11
C TYR A 25 15.34 26.55 9.82
N ASN A 26 16.45 26.66 10.55
CA ASN A 26 16.80 27.85 11.32
C ASN A 26 17.60 28.90 10.52
N GLU A 27 18.24 28.53 9.41
CA GLU A 27 19.10 29.44 8.65
C GLU A 27 18.33 30.16 7.52
N SER A 28 17.38 29.50 6.88
CA SER A 28 16.61 30.08 5.78
C SER A 28 15.58 31.13 6.22
N ALA A 29 15.08 31.03 7.45
CA ALA A 29 14.05 31.91 7.97
C ALA A 29 14.57 33.22 8.61
N ALA A 30 15.87 33.33 8.91
CA ALA A 30 16.42 34.44 9.70
C ALA A 30 16.61 35.73 8.89
N ASP A 31 16.80 35.64 7.57
CA ASP A 31 17.08 36.81 6.69
C ASP A 31 15.90 37.17 5.78
N TRP A 32 14.72 36.71 6.06
CA TRP A 32 13.57 36.70 5.19
C TRP A 32 12.57 37.77 5.51
N ASP A 33 12.17 38.58 4.53
CA ASP A 33 11.03 39.48 4.69
C ASP A 33 9.73 38.68 4.42
N PRO A 34 8.89 38.46 5.46
CA PRO A 34 7.61 37.74 5.30
C PRO A 34 6.66 38.38 4.29
N SER A 35 6.93 39.63 3.87
CA SER A 35 6.14 40.34 2.85
C SER A 35 6.41 39.84 1.44
N ASP A 36 7.55 39.20 1.17
CA ASP A 36 7.95 38.72 -0.15
C ASP A 36 7.30 37.38 -0.50
N PHE A 37 6.82 36.63 0.51
CA PHE A 37 6.22 35.33 0.33
C PHE A 37 5.00 35.11 1.22
N PRO A 38 3.96 34.43 0.73
CA PRO A 38 2.76 34.18 1.52
C PRO A 38 3.07 33.25 2.67
N GLN A 39 2.79 33.71 3.90
CA GLN A 39 2.77 32.83 5.06
C GLN A 39 1.77 31.69 4.85
N THR A 40 2.09 30.51 5.38
CA THR A 40 1.15 29.40 5.35
C THR A 40 0.01 29.61 6.37
N PRO A 41 -1.18 29.03 6.16
CA PRO A 41 -2.25 29.08 7.16
C PRO A 41 -1.84 28.55 8.53
N TYR A 42 -0.95 27.56 8.57
CA TYR A 42 -0.33 27.04 9.78
C TYR A 42 0.43 28.13 10.55
N GLU A 43 1.28 28.90 9.88
CA GLU A 43 2.04 30.01 10.48
C GLU A 43 1.15 31.15 10.93
N VAL A 44 0.20 31.60 10.09
CA VAL A 44 -0.75 32.66 10.38
C VAL A 44 -1.59 32.33 11.62
N SER A 45 -1.92 31.07 11.83
CA SER A 45 -2.69 30.63 13.01
C SER A 45 -1.89 30.55 14.30
N GLY A 46 -0.58 30.82 14.28
CA GLY A 46 0.31 30.55 15.41
C GLY A 46 0.55 29.04 15.62
N GLN A 47 0.51 28.25 14.56
CA GLN A 47 0.79 26.79 14.54
C GLN A 47 -0.28 25.91 15.22
N VAL A 48 -1.52 26.40 15.33
CA VAL A 48 -2.63 25.66 15.97
C VAL A 48 -3.67 25.13 15.00
N HIS A 49 -3.69 25.62 13.75
CA HIS A 49 -4.59 25.18 12.70
C HIS A 49 -3.82 24.58 11.53
N THR A 50 -4.40 23.58 10.88
CA THR A 50 -3.97 23.08 9.58
C THR A 50 -4.74 23.75 8.46
N ALA A 51 -4.10 23.88 7.28
CA ALA A 51 -4.71 24.44 6.08
C ALA A 51 -5.98 23.69 5.69
N THR A 52 -7.02 24.43 5.32
CA THR A 52 -8.20 23.88 4.64
C THR A 52 -7.87 23.60 3.17
N VAL A 53 -8.75 22.86 2.48
CA VAL A 53 -8.59 22.57 1.03
C VAL A 53 -8.47 23.87 0.23
N ASP A 54 -9.31 24.88 0.52
CA ASP A 54 -9.29 26.16 -0.17
C ASP A 54 -8.02 26.96 0.16
N GLN A 55 -7.64 27.03 1.43
CA GLN A 55 -6.42 27.75 1.86
C GLN A 55 -5.15 27.15 1.24
N ALA A 56 -5.04 25.82 1.23
CA ALA A 56 -3.93 25.14 0.58
C ALA A 56 -3.90 25.46 -0.92
N ARG A 57 -5.05 25.34 -1.60
CA ARG A 57 -5.17 25.66 -3.02
C ARG A 57 -4.74 27.10 -3.33
N GLU A 58 -5.25 28.07 -2.59
CA GLU A 58 -4.94 29.50 -2.79
C GLU A 58 -3.44 29.79 -2.58
N TRP A 59 -2.86 29.18 -1.56
CA TRP A 59 -1.43 29.32 -1.28
C TRP A 59 -0.58 28.73 -2.40
N TYR A 60 -0.84 27.49 -2.83
CA TYR A 60 -0.10 26.87 -3.93
C TYR A 60 -0.32 27.56 -5.28
N GLN A 61 -1.50 28.14 -5.52
CA GLN A 61 -1.74 29.00 -6.67
C GLN A 61 -0.90 30.29 -6.62
N ALA A 62 -0.70 30.86 -5.45
CA ALA A 62 0.17 32.02 -5.28
C ALA A 62 1.63 31.66 -5.60
N MET A 63 2.11 30.51 -5.11
CA MET A 63 3.45 30.00 -5.43
C MET A 63 3.64 29.74 -6.92
N ALA A 64 2.68 29.10 -7.58
CA ALA A 64 2.73 28.87 -9.03
C ALA A 64 2.76 30.16 -9.85
N ARG A 65 2.04 31.19 -9.41
CA ARG A 65 2.11 32.52 -10.05
C ARG A 65 3.44 33.24 -9.86
N GLN A 66 4.11 33.00 -8.73
CA GLN A 66 5.39 33.61 -8.40
C GLN A 66 6.56 32.90 -9.12
N PHE A 67 6.46 31.60 -9.34
CA PHE A 67 7.46 30.76 -9.99
C PHE A 67 6.90 30.05 -11.24
N PRO A 68 6.37 30.78 -12.25
CA PRO A 68 5.63 30.18 -13.36
C PRO A 68 6.48 29.27 -14.28
N ASP A 69 7.80 29.48 -14.29
CA ASP A 69 8.73 28.69 -15.11
C ASP A 69 9.15 27.37 -14.40
N ARG A 70 8.84 27.23 -13.11
CA ARG A 70 9.25 26.09 -12.29
C ARG A 70 8.09 25.31 -11.69
N CYS A 71 6.94 25.96 -11.53
CA CYS A 71 5.83 25.39 -10.75
C CYS A 71 4.51 25.52 -11.46
N GLU A 72 3.69 24.50 -11.32
CA GLU A 72 2.31 24.51 -11.76
C GLU A 72 1.40 23.83 -10.74
N LEU A 73 0.12 24.22 -10.71
CA LEU A 73 -0.93 23.54 -9.98
C LEU A 73 -1.86 22.85 -10.98
N VAL A 74 -1.94 21.53 -10.93
CA VAL A 74 -2.71 20.70 -11.86
C VAL A 74 -3.77 19.88 -11.14
N ASP A 75 -4.77 19.42 -11.88
CA ASP A 75 -5.79 18.51 -11.37
C ASP A 75 -5.39 17.05 -11.67
N MET A 76 -5.25 16.23 -10.64
CA MET A 76 -5.11 14.78 -10.77
C MET A 76 -6.39 14.15 -11.36
N GLY A 77 -7.54 14.64 -10.96
CA GLY A 77 -8.87 14.19 -11.35
C GLY A 77 -9.91 14.45 -10.27
N PRO A 78 -11.18 14.01 -10.49
CA PRO A 78 -12.24 14.21 -9.52
C PRO A 78 -12.09 13.28 -8.31
N SER A 79 -12.48 13.79 -7.13
CA SER A 79 -12.74 12.98 -5.93
C SER A 79 -14.20 12.55 -5.84
N ASP A 80 -14.55 11.71 -4.87
CA ASP A 80 -15.93 11.35 -4.56
C ASP A 80 -16.75 12.52 -4.02
N ALA A 81 -16.10 13.58 -3.54
CA ALA A 81 -16.75 14.84 -3.18
C ALA A 81 -17.10 15.72 -4.38
N ALA A 82 -16.85 15.28 -5.60
CA ALA A 82 -16.96 16.04 -6.85
C ALA A 82 -16.02 17.27 -6.93
N TRP A 83 -15.07 17.38 -6.02
CA TRP A 83 -13.98 18.35 -6.06
C TRP A 83 -12.73 17.73 -6.71
N PRO A 84 -11.92 18.53 -7.41
CA PRO A 84 -10.66 18.02 -7.96
C PRO A 84 -9.67 17.68 -6.86
N ILE A 85 -8.90 16.63 -7.06
CA ILE A 85 -7.68 16.35 -6.30
C ILE A 85 -6.57 17.13 -6.98
N GLN A 86 -5.98 18.08 -6.27
CA GLN A 86 -4.97 18.97 -6.82
C GLN A 86 -3.56 18.53 -6.46
N VAL A 87 -2.65 18.73 -7.41
CA VAL A 87 -1.24 18.40 -7.30
C VAL A 87 -0.42 19.64 -7.66
N PHE A 88 0.49 20.00 -6.79
CA PHE A 88 1.49 21.02 -7.07
C PHE A 88 2.75 20.36 -7.61
N VAL A 89 3.17 20.77 -8.79
CA VAL A 89 4.34 20.20 -9.46
C VAL A 89 5.48 21.20 -9.38
N ILE A 90 6.65 20.73 -8.96
CA ILE A 90 7.92 21.45 -9.09
C ILE A 90 8.74 20.73 -10.14
N SER A 91 8.90 21.39 -11.29
CA SER A 91 9.61 20.84 -12.45
C SER A 91 11.12 20.78 -12.22
N SER A 92 11.74 19.75 -12.77
CA SER A 92 13.19 19.59 -12.83
C SER A 92 13.80 20.32 -14.04
N GLU A 93 15.08 20.65 -13.95
CA GLU A 93 15.89 21.10 -15.10
C GLU A 93 16.38 19.92 -15.96
N SER A 94 16.34 18.70 -15.42
CA SER A 94 16.76 17.49 -16.14
C SER A 94 15.71 17.06 -17.17
N SER A 95 16.18 16.58 -18.32
CA SER A 95 15.32 15.97 -19.33
C SER A 95 14.83 14.56 -18.94
N ASP A 96 15.47 13.93 -17.97
CA ASP A 96 15.11 12.61 -17.42
C ASP A 96 15.25 12.67 -15.89
N PRO A 97 14.30 13.30 -15.19
CA PRO A 97 14.38 13.54 -13.76
C PRO A 97 13.98 12.30 -12.95
N ILE A 98 14.51 12.19 -11.73
CA ILE A 98 13.90 11.34 -10.69
C ILE A 98 12.53 11.92 -10.36
N LYS A 99 11.47 11.10 -10.37
CA LYS A 99 10.10 11.55 -10.12
C LYS A 99 9.60 11.08 -8.76
N VAL A 100 9.18 12.03 -7.97
CA VAL A 100 8.71 11.80 -6.60
C VAL A 100 7.26 12.27 -6.45
N LEU A 101 6.38 11.36 -6.04
CA LEU A 101 5.00 11.71 -5.66
C LEU A 101 4.92 11.77 -4.14
N VAL A 102 4.58 12.95 -3.59
CA VAL A 102 4.31 13.15 -2.17
C VAL A 102 2.82 13.25 -1.95
N ASN A 103 2.27 12.30 -1.21
CA ASN A 103 0.85 12.20 -0.92
C ASN A 103 0.55 12.71 0.49
N ASN A 104 -0.48 13.56 0.61
CA ASN A 104 -0.90 14.12 1.88
C ASN A 104 -2.39 13.88 2.13
N ALA A 105 -2.73 13.74 3.38
CA ALA A 105 -4.11 13.70 3.86
C ALA A 105 -4.95 12.59 3.19
N ILE A 106 -4.39 11.39 3.00
CA ILE A 106 -5.21 10.21 2.72
C ILE A 106 -6.16 9.96 3.90
N HIS A 107 -5.68 10.28 5.11
CA HIS A 107 -6.50 10.45 6.31
C HIS A 107 -6.43 11.92 6.74
N PRO A 108 -7.43 12.74 6.41
CA PRO A 108 -7.35 14.19 6.68
C PRO A 108 -7.34 14.59 8.16
N GLY A 109 -7.53 13.64 9.07
CA GLY A 109 -7.24 13.82 10.49
C GLY A 109 -5.75 13.79 10.84
N GLU A 110 -4.88 13.48 9.86
CA GLU A 110 -3.42 13.40 9.93
C GLU A 110 -2.81 14.46 8.99
N PRO A 111 -2.95 15.76 9.34
CA PRO A 111 -2.71 16.83 8.38
C PRO A 111 -1.26 17.32 8.30
N GLU A 112 -0.34 16.73 9.06
CA GLU A 112 1.04 17.20 9.19
C GLU A 112 1.76 17.34 7.85
N GLY A 113 1.51 16.39 6.94
CA GLY A 113 2.08 16.42 5.59
C GLY A 113 1.64 17.61 4.77
N VAL A 114 0.38 18.05 4.91
CA VAL A 114 -0.15 19.22 4.20
C VAL A 114 0.65 20.48 4.58
N ASP A 115 0.78 20.74 5.88
CA ASP A 115 1.44 21.93 6.37
C ASP A 115 2.97 21.86 6.21
N ALA A 116 3.56 20.67 6.43
CA ALA A 116 4.99 20.45 6.23
C ALA A 116 5.41 20.62 4.77
N CYS A 117 4.61 20.13 3.81
CA CYS A 117 4.89 20.32 2.39
C CYS A 117 4.82 21.79 1.97
N MET A 118 3.88 22.57 2.52
CA MET A 118 3.82 24.01 2.22
C MET A 118 5.09 24.73 2.71
N LEU A 119 5.57 24.41 3.90
CA LEU A 119 6.83 24.96 4.42
C LEU A 119 8.01 24.52 3.55
N TRP A 120 8.13 23.23 3.26
CA TRP A 120 9.21 22.66 2.48
C TRP A 120 9.24 23.20 1.04
N VAL A 121 8.09 23.33 0.36
CA VAL A 121 7.99 23.92 -0.98
C VAL A 121 8.49 25.35 -0.99
N ARG A 122 8.08 26.14 0.00
CA ARG A 122 8.58 27.51 0.17
C ARG A 122 10.11 27.52 0.29
N ASP A 123 10.65 26.71 1.18
CA ASP A 123 12.10 26.64 1.40
C ASP A 123 12.85 26.25 0.12
N VAL A 124 12.38 25.23 -0.61
CA VAL A 124 12.99 24.78 -1.88
C VAL A 124 12.97 25.84 -2.97
N LEU A 125 11.91 26.65 -3.05
CA LEU A 125 11.74 27.65 -4.10
C LEU A 125 12.49 28.94 -3.82
N LEU A 126 12.75 29.27 -2.54
CA LEU A 126 13.33 30.52 -2.13
C LEU A 126 14.84 30.53 -2.04
N VAL A 127 15.44 29.39 -1.73
CA VAL A 127 16.89 29.32 -1.63
C VAL A 127 17.49 29.35 -3.03
N GLU A 128 18.12 30.46 -3.36
CA GLU A 128 18.85 30.63 -4.61
C GLU A 128 19.94 29.56 -4.73
N GLY A 129 19.93 28.80 -5.84
CA GLY A 129 20.86 27.69 -6.07
C GLY A 129 20.50 26.39 -5.34
N SER A 130 19.27 26.24 -4.84
CA SER A 130 18.80 24.96 -4.30
C SER A 130 18.92 23.86 -5.37
N SER A 131 19.78 22.87 -5.11
CA SER A 131 19.94 21.71 -5.98
C SER A 131 18.81 20.68 -5.84
N ALA A 132 17.90 20.88 -4.88
CA ALA A 132 16.86 19.92 -4.54
C ALA A 132 15.94 19.56 -5.72
N CYS A 133 15.76 20.48 -6.67
CA CYS A 133 14.89 20.28 -7.83
C CYS A 133 15.66 20.22 -9.18
N ASN A 134 16.99 20.31 -9.19
CA ASN A 134 17.72 20.33 -10.46
C ASN A 134 17.60 19.00 -11.22
N GLN A 135 17.51 17.91 -10.51
CA GLN A 135 17.46 16.55 -11.06
C GLN A 135 16.19 15.78 -10.63
N VAL A 136 15.34 16.39 -9.81
CA VAL A 136 14.16 15.75 -9.23
C VAL A 136 12.91 16.55 -9.56
N GLU A 137 11.91 15.89 -10.08
CA GLU A 137 10.57 16.44 -10.28
C GLU A 137 9.67 15.99 -9.14
N TYR A 138 9.10 16.96 -8.42
CA TYR A 138 8.21 16.67 -7.29
C TYR A 138 6.75 16.95 -7.65
N HIS A 139 5.89 15.98 -7.37
CA HIS A 139 4.45 16.09 -7.47
C HIS A 139 3.85 15.99 -6.07
N ILE A 140 3.26 17.06 -5.56
CA ILE A 140 2.75 17.14 -4.19
C ILE A 140 1.23 17.18 -4.23
N VAL A 141 0.60 16.10 -3.79
CA VAL A 141 -0.87 16.04 -3.62
C VAL A 141 -1.24 16.89 -2.41
N LEU A 142 -2.08 17.90 -2.60
CA LEU A 142 -2.45 18.81 -1.52
C LEU A 142 -3.29 18.10 -0.45
N HIS A 143 -4.39 17.50 -0.88
CA HIS A 143 -5.29 16.68 -0.07
C HIS A 143 -5.81 15.54 -0.94
N TYR A 144 -5.34 14.33 -0.71
CA TYR A 144 -5.83 13.17 -1.47
C TYR A 144 -7.29 12.86 -1.17
N ASN A 145 -7.67 12.81 0.10
CA ASN A 145 -9.03 12.62 0.56
C ASN A 145 -9.74 13.97 0.73
N VAL A 146 -10.12 14.60 -0.36
CA VAL A 146 -10.82 15.89 -0.33
C VAL A 146 -12.12 15.82 0.46
N GLY A 147 -12.90 14.73 0.30
CA GLY A 147 -14.17 14.55 1.01
C GLY A 147 -14.01 14.51 2.52
N GLY A 148 -13.02 13.77 3.01
CA GLY A 148 -12.68 13.76 4.42
C GLY A 148 -12.09 15.07 4.90
N ALA A 149 -11.32 15.78 4.05
CA ALA A 149 -10.75 17.10 4.39
C ALA A 149 -11.81 18.19 4.53
N LEU A 150 -12.92 18.10 3.79
CA LEU A 150 -14.08 18.99 3.91
C LEU A 150 -14.93 18.66 5.15
N ASN A 151 -14.90 17.42 5.66
CA ASN A 151 -15.63 16.98 6.84
C ASN A 151 -14.81 17.24 8.12
N ARG A 152 -14.66 18.51 8.47
CA ARG A 152 -13.80 18.95 9.59
C ARG A 152 -14.49 18.83 10.94
N ASN A 153 -13.72 18.42 11.92
CA ASN A 153 -14.15 18.31 13.32
C ASN A 153 -12.94 18.38 14.28
N SER A 154 -13.22 18.37 15.59
CA SER A 154 -12.21 18.41 16.66
C SER A 154 -12.23 17.18 17.57
N GLN A 155 -12.96 16.10 17.21
CA GLN A 155 -13.31 15.03 18.14
C GLN A 155 -13.01 13.62 17.63
N SER A 156 -12.96 13.40 16.32
CA SER A 156 -12.83 12.07 15.72
C SER A 156 -11.49 11.37 16.03
N ARG A 157 -10.47 12.13 16.47
CA ARG A 157 -9.17 11.62 16.91
C ARG A 157 -8.94 11.97 18.37
N ALA A 158 -9.63 11.26 19.24
CA ALA A 158 -9.75 11.58 20.68
C ALA A 158 -8.41 11.73 21.42
N ASN A 159 -7.34 11.05 20.98
CA ASN A 159 -6.02 11.05 21.62
C ASN A 159 -5.06 12.08 21.00
N GLN A 160 -5.45 12.77 19.93
CA GLN A 160 -4.52 13.59 19.16
C GLN A 160 -4.27 14.97 19.81
N ALA A 161 -3.00 15.32 19.97
CA ALA A 161 -2.57 16.61 20.53
C ALA A 161 -2.55 17.71 19.44
N GLY A 162 -3.74 18.15 19.00
CA GLY A 162 -3.92 19.13 17.94
C GLY A 162 -3.82 18.54 16.52
N PRO A 163 -4.04 19.37 15.47
CA PRO A 163 -4.52 20.75 15.54
C PRO A 163 -5.93 20.88 16.14
N GLU A 164 -6.44 22.10 16.33
CA GLU A 164 -7.76 22.32 16.95
C GLU A 164 -8.90 21.73 16.11
N VAL A 165 -8.79 21.83 14.79
CA VAL A 165 -9.76 21.29 13.83
C VAL A 165 -9.03 20.59 12.69
N TYR A 166 -9.48 19.39 12.38
CA TYR A 166 -8.89 18.52 11.36
C TYR A 166 -9.99 17.79 10.58
N GLY A 167 -9.63 17.12 9.48
CA GLY A 167 -10.58 16.37 8.68
C GLY A 167 -10.92 14.98 9.25
N PHE A 168 -11.76 14.27 8.55
CA PHE A 168 -12.22 12.92 8.90
C PHE A 168 -11.50 11.85 8.08
N ARG A 169 -11.30 10.65 8.66
CA ARG A 169 -10.56 9.56 8.01
C ARG A 169 -11.23 9.06 6.73
N GLY A 170 -12.54 8.79 6.79
CA GLY A 170 -13.30 8.30 5.65
C GLY A 170 -13.52 9.38 4.58
N ASN A 171 -13.62 8.96 3.32
CA ASN A 171 -14.01 9.84 2.22
C ASN A 171 -15.53 10.16 2.26
N SER A 172 -16.07 10.80 1.21
CA SER A 172 -17.51 11.11 1.12
C SER A 172 -18.43 9.89 1.12
N GLN A 173 -17.90 8.70 0.84
CA GLN A 173 -18.62 7.43 0.90
C GLN A 173 -18.30 6.63 2.19
N ASN A 174 -17.56 7.22 3.12
CA ASN A 174 -17.09 6.59 4.35
C ASN A 174 -16.11 5.41 4.09
N LEU A 175 -15.36 5.44 3.00
CA LEU A 175 -14.29 4.48 2.72
C LEU A 175 -12.94 4.99 3.24
N ASP A 176 -12.12 4.09 3.77
CA ASP A 176 -10.71 4.34 4.02
C ASP A 176 -9.92 4.22 2.71
N LEU A 177 -9.48 5.35 2.18
CA LEU A 177 -8.76 5.39 0.90
C LEU A 177 -7.41 4.66 0.94
N ASN A 178 -6.82 4.46 2.13
CA ASN A 178 -5.62 3.61 2.28
C ASN A 178 -5.97 2.11 2.38
N ARG A 179 -7.12 1.72 1.84
CA ARG A 179 -7.57 0.33 1.61
C ARG A 179 -8.13 0.15 0.19
N ASP A 180 -8.05 1.19 -0.64
CA ASP A 180 -8.77 1.25 -1.92
C ASP A 180 -7.89 1.12 -3.16
N PHE A 181 -6.57 1.01 -3.02
CA PHE A 181 -5.65 1.06 -4.16
C PHE A 181 -5.80 -0.10 -5.17
N ILE A 182 -6.10 -1.31 -4.71
CA ILE A 182 -6.36 -2.44 -5.63
C ILE A 182 -7.81 -2.45 -6.10
N LYS A 183 -8.76 -2.34 -5.16
CA LYS A 183 -10.18 -2.48 -5.51
C LYS A 183 -10.74 -1.27 -6.25
N MET A 184 -10.14 -0.09 -6.10
CA MET A 184 -10.47 1.16 -6.82
C MET A 184 -11.98 1.45 -6.91
N ASP A 185 -12.66 1.46 -5.77
CA ASP A 185 -14.10 1.73 -5.69
C ASP A 185 -14.40 3.23 -5.69
N SER A 186 -13.43 4.03 -5.23
CA SER A 186 -13.55 5.48 -5.17
C SER A 186 -13.07 6.16 -6.44
N ARG A 187 -13.64 7.32 -6.75
CA ARG A 187 -13.10 8.21 -7.78
C ARG A 187 -11.70 8.71 -7.45
N ASN A 188 -11.38 8.80 -6.15
CA ASN A 188 -10.04 9.15 -5.70
C ASN A 188 -9.01 8.13 -6.21
N ALA A 189 -9.26 6.84 -6.01
CA ALA A 189 -8.37 5.78 -6.47
C ALA A 189 -8.25 5.73 -8.01
N GLU A 190 -9.36 5.93 -8.73
CA GLU A 190 -9.34 6.02 -10.19
C GLU A 190 -8.53 7.23 -10.70
N SER A 191 -8.62 8.37 -10.01
CA SER A 191 -7.88 9.59 -10.37
C SER A 191 -6.39 9.43 -10.06
N PHE A 192 -6.06 8.82 -8.91
CA PHE A 192 -4.70 8.49 -8.54
C PHE A 192 -4.05 7.57 -9.57
N GLU A 193 -4.71 6.47 -9.89
CA GLU A 193 -4.16 5.48 -10.82
C GLU A 193 -3.83 6.09 -12.19
N ARG A 194 -4.76 6.87 -12.77
CA ARG A 194 -4.51 7.56 -14.06
C ARG A 194 -3.32 8.51 -14.00
N TYR A 195 -3.19 9.23 -12.90
CA TYR A 195 -2.08 10.16 -12.69
C TYR A 195 -0.77 9.40 -12.48
N PHE A 196 -0.77 8.41 -11.61
CA PHE A 196 0.38 7.57 -11.28
C PHE A 196 0.92 6.84 -12.51
N SER A 197 0.05 6.20 -13.29
CA SER A 197 0.43 5.51 -14.53
C SER A 197 0.98 6.46 -15.61
N ARG A 198 0.51 7.71 -15.66
CA ARG A 198 0.96 8.70 -16.63
C ARG A 198 2.40 9.15 -16.36
N PHE A 199 2.75 9.43 -15.11
CA PHE A 199 4.03 10.07 -14.77
C PHE A 199 5.15 9.10 -14.42
N GLN A 200 4.81 7.83 -14.02
CA GLN A 200 5.81 6.80 -13.75
C GLN A 200 6.79 7.21 -12.64
N PHE A 201 6.29 7.31 -11.43
CA PHE A 201 7.07 7.74 -10.27
C PHE A 201 8.07 6.68 -9.82
N ASP A 202 9.24 7.14 -9.40
CA ASP A 202 10.31 6.31 -8.84
C ASP A 202 10.14 6.15 -7.34
N TYR A 203 9.69 7.21 -6.68
CA TYR A 203 9.41 7.22 -5.24
C TYR A 203 8.01 7.75 -4.97
N PHE A 204 7.39 7.16 -3.97
CA PHE A 204 6.11 7.58 -3.44
C PHE A 204 6.24 7.79 -1.93
N ILE A 205 5.97 8.99 -1.45
CA ILE A 205 6.00 9.35 -0.02
C ILE A 205 4.57 9.56 0.45
N ASP A 206 4.12 8.81 1.46
CA ASP A 206 2.79 8.94 2.05
C ASP A 206 2.89 9.43 3.49
N ASN A 207 2.36 10.62 3.78
CA ASN A 207 2.47 11.26 5.08
C ASN A 207 1.28 10.92 5.98
N HIS A 208 1.59 10.40 7.18
CA HIS A 208 0.65 9.88 8.15
C HIS A 208 0.93 10.32 9.58
N THR A 209 0.00 9.97 10.48
CA THR A 209 0.14 10.13 11.93
C THR A 209 -0.44 8.93 12.66
N SER A 210 0.43 8.15 13.29
CA SER A 210 0.09 6.93 14.02
C SER A 210 -0.55 7.19 15.39
N ASN A 211 -1.21 6.15 15.89
CA ASN A 211 -1.67 6.02 17.28
C ASN A 211 -0.94 4.84 17.95
N GLY A 212 -1.17 4.61 19.22
CA GLY A 212 -0.70 3.41 19.93
C GLY A 212 0.17 3.71 21.15
N ALA A 213 1.21 2.92 21.37
CA ALA A 213 2.13 3.06 22.50
C ALA A 213 2.80 4.44 22.53
N ASP A 214 3.04 4.99 23.73
CA ASP A 214 3.77 6.24 23.86
C ASP A 214 5.29 5.99 23.89
N TYR A 215 6.03 6.83 23.18
CA TYR A 215 7.48 6.75 23.03
C TYR A 215 8.10 8.14 22.77
N GLN A 216 9.43 8.23 22.73
CA GLN A 216 10.10 9.53 22.60
C GLN A 216 10.12 10.07 21.16
N TYR A 217 10.04 9.21 20.16
CA TYR A 217 10.07 9.60 18.74
C TYR A 217 8.90 10.54 18.38
N ALA A 218 9.19 11.61 17.67
CA ALA A 218 8.18 12.40 16.95
C ALA A 218 7.97 11.88 15.54
N LEU A 219 8.99 11.23 14.99
CA LEU A 219 9.08 10.70 13.63
C LEU A 219 9.39 9.20 13.65
N THR A 220 8.57 8.44 12.97
CA THR A 220 8.88 7.08 12.54
C THR A 220 8.64 6.99 11.03
N PHE A 221 9.28 6.07 10.34
CA PHE A 221 9.01 5.82 8.95
C PHE A 221 9.45 4.41 8.55
N PHE A 222 8.94 3.93 7.44
CA PHE A 222 9.37 2.67 6.84
C PHE A 222 9.26 2.77 5.32
N PHE A 223 10.08 2.00 4.65
CA PHE A 223 10.02 1.79 3.21
C PHE A 223 9.18 0.56 2.90
N THR A 224 8.63 0.49 1.70
CA THR A 224 8.07 -0.78 1.20
C THR A 224 9.05 -1.91 1.47
N HIS A 225 8.55 -2.98 2.07
CA HIS A 225 9.40 -4.11 2.46
C HIS A 225 10.18 -4.65 1.26
N ALA A 226 11.50 -4.75 1.40
CA ALA A 226 12.42 -5.03 0.30
C ALA A 226 12.11 -6.34 -0.45
N ASP A 227 11.54 -7.35 0.22
CA ASP A 227 11.17 -8.63 -0.41
C ASP A 227 9.93 -8.52 -1.34
N LYS A 228 9.26 -7.38 -1.37
CA LYS A 228 8.13 -7.08 -2.27
C LYS A 228 8.55 -6.30 -3.50
N LEU A 229 9.74 -5.71 -3.47
CA LEU A 229 10.26 -4.92 -4.56
C LEU A 229 10.86 -5.81 -5.66
N HIS A 230 10.95 -5.24 -6.86
CA HIS A 230 11.78 -5.80 -7.91
C HIS A 230 13.22 -6.02 -7.40
N PRO A 231 13.89 -7.13 -7.74
CA PRO A 231 15.24 -7.43 -7.21
C PRO A 231 16.26 -6.31 -7.36
N ALA A 232 16.21 -5.57 -8.48
CA ALA A 232 17.11 -4.44 -8.70
C ALA A 232 16.90 -3.25 -7.75
N LEU A 233 15.69 -3.08 -7.19
CA LEU A 233 15.36 -1.99 -6.26
C LEU A 233 15.69 -2.31 -4.80
N LYS A 234 15.89 -3.58 -4.48
CA LYS A 234 15.98 -4.08 -3.11
C LYS A 234 17.13 -3.45 -2.33
N ASP A 235 18.35 -3.59 -2.83
CA ASP A 235 19.54 -3.12 -2.13
C ASP A 235 19.58 -1.59 -2.06
N HIS A 236 19.14 -0.92 -3.12
CA HIS A 236 19.01 0.53 -3.16
C HIS A 236 18.03 1.03 -2.07
N SER A 237 16.85 0.44 -1.99
CA SER A 237 15.83 0.79 -0.99
C SER A 237 16.34 0.64 0.44
N LEU A 238 17.01 -0.47 0.74
CA LEU A 238 17.59 -0.71 2.08
C LEU A 238 18.72 0.28 2.41
N SER A 239 19.58 0.59 1.44
CA SER A 239 20.68 1.56 1.60
C SER A 239 20.15 2.97 1.83
N LEU A 240 19.15 3.39 1.04
CA LEU A 240 18.53 4.69 1.17
C LEU A 240 17.82 4.86 2.52
N GLU A 241 17.05 3.86 2.95
CA GLU A 241 16.39 3.88 4.26
C GLU A 241 17.40 4.04 5.40
N ALA A 242 18.47 3.23 5.41
CA ALA A 242 19.51 3.30 6.43
C ALA A 242 20.21 4.67 6.46
N THR A 243 20.47 5.23 5.27
CA THR A 243 21.12 6.53 5.13
C THR A 243 20.22 7.66 5.65
N LEU A 244 18.95 7.67 5.28
CA LEU A 244 18.00 8.68 5.79
C LEU A 244 17.80 8.61 7.29
N ARG A 245 17.81 7.41 7.88
CA ARG A 245 17.79 7.25 9.35
C ARG A 245 18.99 7.91 10.01
N GLN A 246 20.16 7.74 9.43
CA GLN A 246 21.39 8.34 9.92
C GLN A 246 21.40 9.86 9.73
N ASP A 247 20.99 10.37 8.57
CA ASP A 247 20.95 11.80 8.29
C ASP A 247 20.01 12.52 9.27
N LEU A 248 18.80 12.01 9.45
CA LEU A 248 17.83 12.53 10.43
C LEU A 248 18.35 12.50 11.86
N PHE A 249 19.04 11.43 12.25
CA PHE A 249 19.63 11.33 13.58
C PHE A 249 20.74 12.37 13.80
N LEU A 250 21.58 12.63 12.80
CA LEU A 250 22.62 13.66 12.86
C LEU A 250 22.05 15.08 12.96
N GLU A 251 20.87 15.31 12.38
CA GLU A 251 20.10 16.57 12.49
C GLU A 251 19.30 16.67 13.81
N GLY A 252 19.46 15.71 14.72
CA GLY A 252 18.81 15.70 16.04
C GLY A 252 17.41 15.06 16.05
N TRP A 253 16.97 14.46 14.95
CA TRP A 253 15.70 13.75 14.88
C TRP A 253 15.89 12.26 15.19
N ILE A 254 15.71 11.89 16.47
CA ILE A 254 15.62 10.47 16.81
C ILE A 254 14.45 9.84 16.06
N ASN A 255 14.70 8.71 15.42
CA ASN A 255 13.70 8.04 14.59
C ASN A 255 13.78 6.52 14.76
N ALA A 256 12.72 5.82 14.39
CA ALA A 256 12.60 4.38 14.45
C ALA A 256 11.77 3.86 13.25
N PRO A 257 11.78 2.55 12.96
CA PRO A 257 10.75 1.94 12.15
C PRO A 257 9.36 2.19 12.74
N TYR A 258 8.31 1.99 11.91
CA TYR A 258 6.93 2.09 12.39
C TYR A 258 6.72 1.21 13.64
N VAL A 259 6.11 1.79 14.68
CA VAL A 259 5.98 1.12 15.98
C VAL A 259 4.67 0.34 16.03
N GLN A 260 4.72 -0.91 15.62
CA GLN A 260 3.68 -1.89 15.84
C GLN A 260 4.14 -2.87 16.93
N THR A 261 3.54 -2.81 18.10
CA THR A 261 3.91 -3.70 19.21
C THR A 261 3.35 -5.09 18.98
N ARG A 262 4.10 -6.10 19.40
CA ARG A 262 3.68 -7.49 19.32
C ARG A 262 2.60 -7.84 20.33
N ASP A 263 2.62 -7.16 21.47
CA ASP A 263 1.64 -7.26 22.56
C ASP A 263 1.36 -5.84 23.10
N HIS A 264 1.06 -5.69 24.36
CA HIS A 264 0.57 -4.44 24.97
C HIS A 264 1.61 -3.32 25.06
N SER A 265 2.91 -3.63 25.06
CA SER A 265 3.97 -2.63 25.20
C SER A 265 5.13 -2.90 24.24
N PRO A 266 5.95 -1.88 23.89
CA PRO A 266 7.10 -2.04 23.01
C PRO A 266 8.12 -3.08 23.49
N GLU A 267 8.26 -3.30 24.80
CA GLU A 267 9.19 -4.30 25.37
C GLU A 267 8.85 -5.74 24.95
N SER A 268 7.59 -6.00 24.62
CA SER A 268 7.16 -7.31 24.08
C SER A 268 7.72 -7.59 22.68
N GLY A 269 8.28 -6.58 22.05
CA GLY A 269 8.84 -6.61 20.71
C GLY A 269 8.05 -5.77 19.71
N LEU A 270 8.73 -5.40 18.63
CA LEU A 270 8.16 -4.69 17.51
C LEU A 270 8.04 -5.60 16.29
N VAL A 271 7.01 -5.37 15.50
CA VAL A 271 6.78 -6.05 14.22
C VAL A 271 6.85 -5.02 13.11
N GLY A 272 7.67 -5.26 12.10
CA GLY A 272 7.71 -4.45 10.90
C GLY A 272 6.38 -4.54 10.14
N PHE A 273 5.90 -3.41 9.66
CA PHE A 273 4.67 -3.38 8.88
C PHE A 273 4.93 -3.94 7.47
N PHE A 274 4.16 -4.94 7.09
CA PHE A 274 4.23 -5.57 5.78
C PHE A 274 2.95 -5.27 5.00
N GLU A 275 2.92 -4.14 4.36
CA GLU A 275 1.76 -3.65 3.62
C GLU A 275 1.43 -4.54 2.41
N THR A 276 0.16 -4.78 2.16
CA THR A 276 -0.32 -5.47 0.94
C THR A 276 -0.77 -4.45 -0.11
N GLY A 277 -1.16 -4.90 -1.29
CA GLY A 277 -1.52 -4.02 -2.40
C GLY A 277 -2.72 -3.09 -2.15
N ARG A 278 -3.53 -3.35 -1.11
CA ARG A 278 -4.62 -2.44 -0.71
C ARG A 278 -4.13 -1.10 -0.15
N TYR A 279 -2.90 -1.07 0.39
CA TYR A 279 -2.24 0.12 0.93
C TYR A 279 -1.48 0.87 -0.16
N ALA A 280 -1.34 2.18 0.00
CA ALA A 280 -0.67 3.04 -0.96
C ALA A 280 0.75 2.56 -1.33
N THR A 281 1.63 2.38 -0.33
CA THR A 281 3.01 1.92 -0.53
C THR A 281 3.09 0.49 -1.05
N GLY A 282 2.17 -0.38 -0.65
CA GLY A 282 2.07 -1.73 -1.18
C GLY A 282 1.64 -1.78 -2.64
N TYR A 283 0.74 -0.88 -3.06
CA TYR A 283 0.31 -0.75 -4.46
C TYR A 283 1.43 -0.23 -5.34
N THR A 284 2.11 0.85 -4.92
CA THR A 284 3.17 1.46 -5.72
C THR A 284 4.33 0.50 -5.96
N ALA A 285 4.62 -0.39 -4.99
CA ALA A 285 5.60 -1.46 -5.15
C ALA A 285 5.26 -2.45 -6.27
N LEU A 286 3.97 -2.75 -6.51
CA LEU A 286 3.54 -3.62 -7.60
C LEU A 286 3.84 -3.00 -8.99
N HIS A 287 4.13 -1.71 -9.04
CA HIS A 287 4.49 -0.94 -10.23
C HIS A 287 5.95 -0.47 -10.21
N HIS A 288 6.81 -1.13 -9.42
CA HIS A 288 8.25 -0.84 -9.35
C HIS A 288 8.59 0.57 -8.84
N CYS A 289 7.72 1.18 -8.03
CA CYS A 289 7.95 2.44 -7.35
C CYS A 289 8.23 2.17 -5.87
N ILE A 290 9.28 2.78 -5.32
CA ILE A 290 9.64 2.62 -3.91
C ILE A 290 8.69 3.47 -3.06
N GLY A 291 7.86 2.81 -2.26
CA GLY A 291 6.96 3.47 -1.33
C GLY A 291 7.66 3.78 0.00
N ILE A 292 7.38 4.96 0.55
CA ILE A 292 7.87 5.43 1.84
C ILE A 292 6.67 5.93 2.64
N CYS A 293 6.41 5.33 3.80
CA CYS A 293 5.40 5.81 4.73
C CYS A 293 6.08 6.58 5.85
N VAL A 294 5.73 7.85 5.98
CA VAL A 294 6.23 8.76 7.02
C VAL A 294 5.15 8.89 8.09
N GLU A 295 5.48 8.49 9.32
CA GLU A 295 4.52 8.45 10.42
C GLU A 295 5.00 9.33 11.57
N THR A 296 4.27 10.39 11.85
CA THR A 296 4.43 11.11 13.12
C THR A 296 3.57 10.44 14.20
N HIS A 297 3.63 10.91 15.45
CA HIS A 297 2.85 10.30 16.52
C HIS A 297 1.83 11.26 17.12
N MET A 298 0.54 10.88 17.13
CA MET A 298 -0.57 11.75 17.52
C MET A 298 -0.49 12.32 18.96
N LEU A 299 0.27 11.67 19.85
CA LEU A 299 0.49 12.14 21.23
C LEU A 299 1.53 13.27 21.33
N LYS A 300 2.24 13.59 20.23
CA LYS A 300 3.16 14.73 20.17
C LYS A 300 2.40 16.00 19.78
N PRO A 301 2.82 17.17 20.25
CA PRO A 301 2.22 18.45 19.84
C PRO A 301 2.22 18.62 18.32
N PHE A 302 1.15 19.19 17.77
CA PHE A 302 1.00 19.40 16.33
C PHE A 302 2.20 20.11 15.68
N PRO A 303 2.75 21.21 16.26
CA PRO A 303 3.93 21.86 15.68
C PRO A 303 5.17 20.95 15.62
N GLN A 304 5.34 20.06 16.60
CA GLN A 304 6.45 19.10 16.59
C GLN A 304 6.29 18.07 15.47
N ARG A 305 5.05 17.63 15.20
CA ARG A 305 4.76 16.68 14.14
C ARG A 305 4.98 17.31 12.76
N VAL A 306 4.50 18.52 12.53
CA VAL A 306 4.77 19.27 11.28
C VAL A 306 6.27 19.43 11.03
N LYS A 307 7.03 19.84 12.07
CA LYS A 307 8.49 19.95 11.96
C LYS A 307 9.19 18.62 11.67
N ALA A 308 8.71 17.52 12.25
CA ALA A 308 9.26 16.21 12.03
C ALA A 308 9.05 15.73 10.57
N THR A 309 7.85 15.93 10.02
CA THR A 309 7.57 15.63 8.61
C THR A 309 8.38 16.54 7.67
N HIS A 310 8.48 17.84 7.99
CA HIS A 310 9.32 18.79 7.24
C HIS A 310 10.79 18.34 7.23
N ALA A 311 11.35 17.95 8.39
CA ALA A 311 12.73 17.47 8.48
C ALA A 311 12.95 16.22 7.62
N PHE A 312 11.97 15.29 7.56
CA PHE A 312 12.05 14.14 6.66
C PHE A 312 12.11 14.57 5.19
N LEU A 313 11.23 15.49 4.76
CA LEU A 313 11.22 15.98 3.38
C LEU A 313 12.54 16.68 3.01
N VAL A 314 13.11 17.46 3.91
CA VAL A 314 14.42 18.11 3.73
C VAL A 314 15.53 17.06 3.61
N ALA A 315 15.61 16.09 4.52
CA ALA A 315 16.61 15.04 4.48
C ALA A 315 16.51 14.22 3.19
N PHE A 316 15.29 13.85 2.78
CA PHE A 316 15.04 13.13 1.53
C PHE A 316 15.48 13.95 0.32
N SER A 317 15.04 15.20 0.19
CA SER A 317 15.39 16.06 -0.96
C SER A 317 16.89 16.35 -1.06
N ASN A 318 17.55 16.60 0.07
CA ASN A 318 19.00 16.77 0.13
C ASN A 318 19.74 15.50 -0.35
N ARG A 319 19.27 14.33 0.05
CA ARG A 319 19.85 13.06 -0.39
C ARG A 319 19.67 12.86 -1.91
N MET A 320 18.47 13.10 -2.43
CA MET A 320 18.17 13.00 -3.87
C MET A 320 18.99 13.98 -4.71
N ALA A 321 19.38 15.12 -4.18
CA ALA A 321 20.17 16.13 -4.88
C ALA A 321 21.67 15.80 -5.00
N THR A 322 22.18 14.73 -4.35
CA THR A 322 23.59 14.40 -4.40
C THR A 322 23.99 13.77 -5.74
N GLU A 323 25.17 14.12 -6.26
CA GLU A 323 25.69 13.50 -7.50
C GLU A 323 25.85 11.96 -7.39
N SER A 324 26.16 11.44 -6.19
CA SER A 324 26.27 10.01 -5.98
C SER A 324 24.93 9.31 -6.16
N MET A 325 23.86 9.89 -5.61
CA MET A 325 22.50 9.37 -5.74
C MET A 325 22.03 9.38 -7.20
N LEU A 326 22.30 10.46 -7.93
CA LEU A 326 21.93 10.57 -9.34
C LEU A 326 22.60 9.51 -10.21
N ARG A 327 23.89 9.25 -9.98
CA ARG A 327 24.61 8.17 -10.68
C ARG A 327 24.06 6.79 -10.33
N GLU A 328 23.86 6.53 -9.05
CA GLU A 328 23.26 5.28 -8.58
C GLU A 328 21.86 5.05 -9.20
N PHE A 329 21.06 6.12 -9.26
CA PHE A 329 19.71 6.04 -9.82
C PHE A 329 19.72 5.78 -11.34
N GLN A 330 20.63 6.41 -12.11
CA GLN A 330 20.78 6.15 -13.53
C GLN A 330 21.17 4.69 -13.83
N ASP A 331 22.08 4.11 -13.02
CA ASP A 331 22.47 2.71 -13.14
C ASP A 331 21.29 1.78 -12.79
N LEU A 332 20.52 2.14 -11.77
CA LEU A 332 19.32 1.42 -11.32
C LEU A 332 18.25 1.42 -12.40
N GLU A 333 17.94 2.56 -12.99
CA GLU A 333 16.95 2.69 -14.05
C GLU A 333 17.36 1.89 -15.30
N LEU A 334 18.62 1.93 -15.67
CA LEU A 334 19.14 1.12 -16.76
C LEU A 334 19.01 -0.39 -16.47
N SER A 335 19.25 -0.81 -15.24
CA SER A 335 19.06 -2.18 -14.78
C SER A 335 17.58 -2.61 -14.88
N LEU A 336 16.67 -1.77 -14.41
CA LEU A 336 15.22 -2.01 -14.51
C LEU A 336 14.77 -2.13 -15.97
N ARG A 337 15.14 -1.20 -16.83
CA ARG A 337 14.80 -1.23 -18.27
C ARG A 337 15.29 -2.52 -18.95
N ARG A 338 16.48 -3.00 -18.59
CA ARG A 338 17.02 -4.28 -19.09
C ARG A 338 16.21 -5.48 -18.59
N SER A 339 15.84 -5.45 -17.32
CA SER A 339 15.05 -6.53 -16.69
C SER A 339 13.63 -6.66 -17.22
N PHE A 340 13.11 -5.63 -17.90
CA PHE A 340 11.80 -5.69 -18.57
C PHE A 340 11.89 -6.12 -20.04
N SER A 341 13.10 -6.14 -20.63
CA SER A 341 13.27 -6.34 -22.07
C SER A 341 14.30 -7.39 -22.44
N SER A 342 15.59 -7.07 -22.33
CA SER A 342 16.69 -7.89 -22.84
C SER A 342 17.16 -9.01 -21.90
N ASP A 343 16.95 -8.83 -20.60
CA ASP A 343 17.31 -9.79 -19.55
C ASP A 343 16.17 -9.89 -18.52
N PRO A 344 15.06 -10.56 -18.87
CA PRO A 344 13.85 -10.52 -18.07
C PRO A 344 14.06 -11.17 -16.69
N TRP A 345 13.74 -10.39 -15.63
CA TRP A 345 13.82 -10.84 -14.24
C TRP A 345 12.81 -11.93 -13.87
N VAL A 346 11.73 -12.03 -14.65
CA VAL A 346 10.67 -13.04 -14.52
C VAL A 346 10.15 -13.43 -15.90
N GLN A 347 9.84 -14.71 -16.07
CA GLN A 347 9.32 -15.26 -17.32
C GLN A 347 8.12 -16.17 -17.03
N ALA A 348 7.37 -16.48 -18.09
CA ALA A 348 6.30 -17.46 -18.00
C ALA A 348 6.84 -18.83 -17.53
N GLY A 349 6.26 -19.34 -16.47
CA GLY A 349 6.71 -20.59 -15.83
C GLY A 349 7.44 -20.39 -14.51
N ASP A 350 8.01 -19.21 -14.26
CA ASP A 350 8.60 -18.87 -12.98
C ASP A 350 7.53 -18.73 -11.88
N TYR A 351 7.95 -18.61 -10.63
CA TYR A 351 7.06 -18.45 -9.50
C TYR A 351 7.29 -17.09 -8.83
N LEU A 352 6.20 -16.35 -8.61
CA LEU A 352 6.20 -15.13 -7.81
C LEU A 352 5.50 -15.37 -6.47
N PRO A 353 6.07 -14.91 -5.36
CA PRO A 353 5.41 -14.99 -4.06
C PRO A 353 4.15 -14.12 -4.03
N ILE A 354 3.06 -14.67 -3.48
CA ILE A 354 1.77 -13.98 -3.35
C ILE A 354 1.33 -13.84 -1.88
N ARG A 355 1.91 -14.63 -0.97
CA ARG A 355 1.60 -14.55 0.46
C ARG A 355 2.87 -14.76 1.28
N PHE A 356 2.96 -13.94 2.32
CA PHE A 356 4.09 -13.94 3.24
C PHE A 356 3.59 -14.10 4.68
N GLU A 357 4.40 -14.68 5.52
CA GLU A 357 4.16 -14.78 6.96
C GLU A 357 5.38 -14.30 7.74
N LEU A 358 5.13 -13.66 8.87
CA LEU A 358 6.19 -13.17 9.75
C LEU A 358 7.00 -14.34 10.30
N SER A 359 8.32 -14.23 10.25
CA SER A 359 9.24 -15.19 10.89
C SER A 359 8.92 -15.34 12.37
N THR A 360 9.08 -16.54 12.90
CA THR A 360 8.92 -16.81 14.34
C THR A 360 10.09 -16.30 15.17
N VAL A 361 11.21 -15.96 14.54
CA VAL A 361 12.44 -15.47 15.16
C VAL A 361 12.60 -13.99 14.86
N PRO A 362 12.99 -13.12 15.82
CA PRO A 362 13.27 -11.72 15.54
C PRO A 362 14.46 -11.61 14.56
N SER A 363 14.38 -10.60 13.71
CA SER A 363 15.44 -10.30 12.73
C SER A 363 16.56 -9.47 13.33
N ASP A 364 16.26 -8.68 14.36
CA ASP A 364 17.19 -7.76 14.99
C ASP A 364 16.76 -7.41 16.43
N THR A 365 17.58 -6.59 17.10
CA THR A 365 17.26 -5.95 18.38
C THR A 365 17.51 -4.45 18.25
N LEU A 366 16.50 -3.64 18.50
CA LEU A 366 16.55 -2.19 18.39
C LEU A 366 16.73 -1.56 19.77
N ASP A 367 17.58 -0.53 19.87
CA ASP A 367 17.60 0.38 21.02
C ASP A 367 16.39 1.30 20.92
N PHE A 368 15.35 1.00 21.70
CA PHE A 368 14.07 1.70 21.65
C PHE A 368 14.01 2.83 22.68
N TYR A 369 13.77 4.04 22.23
CA TYR A 369 13.60 5.23 23.06
C TYR A 369 12.13 5.35 23.51
N GLY A 370 11.79 4.69 24.59
CA GLY A 370 10.46 4.67 25.17
C GLY A 370 10.37 5.46 26.48
N PHE A 371 9.38 5.12 27.28
CA PHE A 371 9.14 5.64 28.62
C PHE A 371 8.94 4.49 29.60
N GLN A 372 9.24 4.73 30.88
CA GLN A 372 8.84 3.80 31.93
C GLN A 372 7.31 3.63 31.86
N HIS A 373 6.85 2.40 31.92
CA HIS A 373 5.43 2.08 31.89
C HIS A 373 5.05 1.18 33.05
N GLY A 374 3.77 1.06 33.31
CA GLY A 374 3.20 0.24 34.37
C GLY A 374 1.70 0.14 34.26
N TYR A 375 1.10 -0.44 35.28
CA TYR A 375 -0.35 -0.63 35.36
C TYR A 375 -0.91 0.11 36.58
N ARG A 376 -2.09 0.70 36.43
CA ARG A 376 -2.83 1.34 37.50
C ARG A 376 -4.32 1.13 37.32
N SER A 377 -5.09 1.12 38.39
CA SER A 377 -6.54 0.95 38.35
C SER A 377 -7.22 2.01 37.50
N SER A 378 -8.15 1.58 36.66
CA SER A 378 -8.97 2.46 35.82
C SER A 378 -10.16 3.01 36.59
N ALA A 379 -10.37 4.31 36.54
CA ALA A 379 -11.58 4.94 37.07
C ALA A 379 -12.84 4.69 36.23
N VAL A 380 -12.68 4.14 35.01
CA VAL A 380 -13.79 3.91 34.07
C VAL A 380 -14.32 2.48 34.17
N HIS A 381 -13.44 1.48 34.13
CA HIS A 381 -13.84 0.07 34.10
C HIS A 381 -13.35 -0.74 35.31
N GLY A 382 -12.63 -0.12 36.24
CA GLY A 382 -12.18 -0.73 37.50
C GLY A 382 -11.06 -1.77 37.38
N GLN A 383 -10.64 -2.15 36.17
CA GLN A 383 -9.52 -3.05 35.95
C GLN A 383 -8.22 -2.26 35.78
N ASP A 384 -7.07 -2.93 35.80
CA ASP A 384 -5.80 -2.29 35.55
C ASP A 384 -5.69 -1.83 34.10
N ARG A 385 -5.16 -0.60 33.91
CA ARG A 385 -4.85 -0.02 32.62
C ARG A 385 -3.37 0.32 32.50
N LEU A 386 -2.82 0.16 31.30
CA LEU A 386 -1.47 0.60 30.97
C LEU A 386 -1.35 2.12 31.10
N PHE A 387 -0.20 2.58 31.57
CA PHE A 387 0.20 4.00 31.52
C PHE A 387 1.68 4.11 31.23
N TYR A 388 2.08 5.25 30.65
CA TYR A 388 3.47 5.63 30.39
C TYR A 388 3.81 6.86 31.22
N ASP A 389 4.98 6.86 31.86
CA ASP A 389 5.50 8.03 32.60
C ASP A 389 6.48 8.82 31.72
N ARG A 390 5.99 9.90 31.10
CA ARG A 390 6.81 10.76 30.24
C ARG A 390 7.94 11.50 30.96
N ASN A 391 7.90 11.56 32.29
CA ASN A 391 8.98 12.13 33.10
C ASN A 391 10.13 11.12 33.34
N SER A 392 9.94 9.89 32.93
CA SER A 392 10.91 8.80 33.09
C SER A 392 11.25 8.18 31.72
N PRO A 393 11.96 8.94 30.84
CA PRO A 393 12.41 8.40 29.55
C PRO A 393 13.40 7.26 29.78
N GLN A 394 13.26 6.20 28.99
CA GLN A 394 14.13 5.02 29.06
C GLN A 394 14.52 4.57 27.64
N THR A 395 15.74 4.01 27.54
CA THR A 395 16.18 3.27 26.37
C THR A 395 16.31 1.80 26.77
N PHE A 396 15.70 0.92 26.01
CA PHE A 396 15.77 -0.51 26.29
C PHE A 396 15.82 -1.31 24.99
N PRO A 397 16.53 -2.46 24.98
CA PRO A 397 16.61 -3.30 23.81
C PRO A 397 15.27 -3.99 23.56
N VAL A 398 14.77 -3.85 22.32
CA VAL A 398 13.49 -4.42 21.89
C VAL A 398 13.72 -5.38 20.74
N PRO A 399 13.29 -6.64 20.84
CA PRO A 399 13.32 -7.54 19.70
C PRO A 399 12.48 -7.00 18.54
N TYR A 400 13.02 -7.07 17.32
CA TYR A 400 12.36 -6.58 16.12
C TYR A 400 12.14 -7.71 15.11
N TRP A 401 10.89 -7.96 14.76
CA TRP A 401 10.49 -8.93 13.74
C TRP A 401 10.18 -8.18 12.46
N ASN A 402 11.10 -8.22 11.52
CA ASN A 402 10.94 -7.62 10.18
C ASN A 402 11.42 -8.55 9.06
N HIS A 403 11.38 -9.85 9.32
CA HIS A 403 11.67 -10.86 8.31
C HIS A 403 10.41 -11.63 7.98
N TYR A 404 10.01 -11.57 6.71
CA TYR A 404 8.83 -12.22 6.19
C TYR A 404 9.21 -13.33 5.23
N LEU A 405 8.61 -14.50 5.41
CA LEU A 405 8.85 -15.68 4.59
C LEU A 405 7.74 -15.84 3.57
N ALA A 406 8.10 -16.02 2.31
CA ALA A 406 7.13 -16.39 1.28
C ALA A 406 6.59 -17.81 1.58
N VAL A 407 5.29 -17.91 1.88
CA VAL A 407 4.63 -19.19 2.23
C VAL A 407 3.70 -19.69 1.13
N ASP A 408 3.41 -18.85 0.14
CA ASP A 408 2.64 -19.21 -1.04
C ASP A 408 3.13 -18.45 -2.26
N SER A 409 3.14 -19.12 -3.41
CA SER A 409 3.59 -18.57 -4.67
C SER A 409 2.67 -18.99 -5.81
N ALA A 410 2.57 -18.17 -6.83
CA ALA A 410 1.85 -18.49 -8.06
C ALA A 410 2.79 -18.59 -9.24
N ARG A 411 2.50 -19.54 -10.12
CA ARG A 411 3.23 -19.70 -11.37
C ARG A 411 2.82 -18.61 -12.35
N VAL A 412 3.77 -17.91 -12.92
CA VAL A 412 3.55 -16.81 -13.88
C VAL A 412 3.07 -17.39 -15.22
N PRO A 413 1.87 -17.05 -15.71
CA PRO A 413 1.41 -17.46 -17.03
C PRO A 413 1.92 -16.52 -18.12
N ARG A 414 1.82 -16.92 -19.39
CA ARG A 414 2.00 -16.02 -20.55
C ARG A 414 0.89 -14.99 -20.66
N ALA A 415 -0.32 -15.39 -20.26
CA ALA A 415 -1.48 -14.53 -20.27
C ALA A 415 -2.54 -15.04 -19.29
N TYR A 416 -3.32 -14.11 -18.76
CA TYR A 416 -4.60 -14.41 -18.15
C TYR A 416 -5.73 -14.21 -19.16
N ILE A 417 -6.79 -15.00 -19.03
CA ILE A 417 -8.00 -14.84 -19.84
C ILE A 417 -9.21 -14.75 -18.92
N LEU A 418 -10.00 -13.69 -19.11
CA LEU A 418 -11.24 -13.46 -18.37
C LEU A 418 -12.43 -13.50 -19.34
N PRO A 419 -13.47 -14.29 -19.03
CA PRO A 419 -14.71 -14.26 -19.80
C PRO A 419 -15.34 -12.86 -19.75
N ARG A 420 -15.83 -12.38 -20.89
CA ARG A 420 -16.45 -11.04 -21.03
C ARG A 420 -17.57 -10.76 -20.04
N GLY A 421 -18.25 -11.80 -19.55
CA GLY A 421 -19.37 -11.69 -18.60
C GLY A 421 -18.96 -11.26 -17.20
N TYR A 422 -17.71 -11.54 -16.80
CA TYR A 422 -17.16 -11.17 -15.49
C TYR A 422 -16.31 -9.89 -15.53
N SER A 423 -16.22 -9.29 -16.69
CA SER A 423 -15.02 -8.56 -17.01
C SER A 423 -15.12 -7.06 -16.83
N ARG A 424 -16.33 -6.49 -16.84
CA ARG A 424 -16.40 -5.05 -16.98
C ARG A 424 -15.69 -4.33 -15.83
N GLU A 425 -16.06 -4.65 -14.59
CA GLU A 425 -15.51 -3.96 -13.42
C GLU A 425 -14.03 -4.27 -13.21
N VAL A 426 -13.64 -5.56 -13.33
CA VAL A 426 -12.24 -5.99 -13.15
C VAL A 426 -11.37 -5.52 -14.31
N LEU A 427 -11.83 -5.65 -15.55
CA LEU A 427 -11.06 -5.28 -16.74
C LEU A 427 -10.86 -3.76 -16.87
N GLU A 428 -11.84 -2.95 -16.48
CA GLU A 428 -11.69 -1.50 -16.45
C GLU A 428 -10.57 -1.09 -15.47
N ARG A 429 -10.47 -1.75 -14.32
CA ARG A 429 -9.40 -1.53 -13.34
C ARG A 429 -8.04 -1.96 -13.83
N ILE A 430 -7.95 -3.17 -14.37
CA ILE A 430 -6.71 -3.74 -14.92
C ILE A 430 -6.24 -2.98 -16.16
N GLY A 431 -7.16 -2.63 -17.06
CA GLY A 431 -6.83 -1.98 -18.34
C GLY A 431 -6.36 -0.53 -18.20
N ARG A 432 -6.55 0.10 -17.03
CA ARG A 432 -6.00 1.41 -16.71
C ARG A 432 -4.54 1.35 -16.28
N GLN A 433 -4.08 0.18 -15.83
CA GLN A 433 -2.76 0.03 -15.25
C GLN A 433 -1.66 0.14 -16.32
N ARG A 434 -0.58 0.79 -15.93
CA ARG A 434 0.60 0.93 -16.79
C ARG A 434 1.13 -0.44 -17.24
N GLY A 435 1.57 -0.52 -18.49
CA GLY A 435 2.19 -1.73 -19.04
C GLY A 435 1.21 -2.88 -19.26
N VAL A 436 -0.08 -2.71 -18.97
CA VAL A 436 -1.10 -3.74 -19.15
C VAL A 436 -1.80 -3.58 -20.50
N SER A 437 -1.75 -4.64 -21.31
CA SER A 437 -2.47 -4.74 -22.58
C SER A 437 -3.61 -5.75 -22.45
N VAL A 438 -4.83 -5.29 -22.68
CA VAL A 438 -6.05 -6.10 -22.70
C VAL A 438 -6.54 -6.22 -24.14
N VAL A 439 -6.60 -7.44 -24.67
CA VAL A 439 -6.95 -7.71 -26.07
C VAL A 439 -8.17 -8.62 -26.14
N GLY A 440 -9.19 -8.22 -26.88
CA GLY A 440 -10.38 -9.05 -27.11
C GLY A 440 -10.11 -10.21 -28.04
N ILE A 441 -10.60 -11.41 -27.67
CA ILE A 441 -10.61 -12.59 -28.55
C ILE A 441 -11.55 -12.32 -29.71
N THR A 442 -11.06 -12.47 -30.93
CA THR A 442 -11.77 -12.01 -32.14
C THR A 442 -12.75 -13.04 -32.71
N LYS A 443 -12.60 -14.32 -32.35
CA LYS A 443 -13.47 -15.42 -32.78
C LYS A 443 -13.59 -16.50 -31.71
N ASP A 444 -14.70 -17.23 -31.73
CA ASP A 444 -14.86 -18.39 -30.86
C ASP A 444 -13.72 -19.39 -31.10
N THR A 445 -13.14 -19.86 -30.01
CA THR A 445 -12.03 -20.80 -30.05
C THR A 445 -12.04 -21.72 -28.84
N THR A 446 -11.34 -22.83 -28.88
CA THR A 446 -11.10 -23.70 -27.73
C THR A 446 -9.61 -23.74 -27.48
N MET A 447 -9.21 -23.51 -26.24
CA MET A 447 -7.80 -23.54 -25.83
C MET A 447 -7.64 -24.41 -24.59
N GLU A 448 -6.51 -25.11 -24.51
CA GLU A 448 -6.11 -25.79 -23.27
C GLU A 448 -5.63 -24.75 -22.27
N LEU A 449 -6.38 -24.58 -21.17
CA LEU A 449 -6.13 -23.56 -20.15
C LEU A 449 -6.12 -24.19 -18.76
N THR A 450 -5.33 -23.61 -17.87
CA THR A 450 -5.38 -23.97 -16.46
C THR A 450 -6.47 -23.15 -15.78
N VAL A 451 -7.33 -23.86 -15.05
CA VAL A 451 -8.47 -23.32 -14.28
C VAL A 451 -8.25 -23.57 -12.79
N SER A 452 -8.84 -22.74 -11.94
CA SER A 452 -8.83 -22.90 -10.49
C SER A 452 -10.21 -23.26 -9.99
N GLN A 453 -10.32 -24.38 -9.28
CA GLN A 453 -11.51 -24.79 -8.54
C GLN A 453 -11.33 -24.41 -7.07
N LEU A 454 -12.28 -23.68 -6.52
CA LEU A 454 -12.30 -23.36 -5.09
C LEU A 454 -12.58 -24.63 -4.26
N LEU A 455 -11.75 -24.85 -3.26
CA LEU A 455 -11.93 -25.94 -2.28
C LEU A 455 -12.54 -25.42 -0.98
N SER A 456 -12.01 -24.31 -0.48
CA SER A 456 -12.48 -23.67 0.75
C SER A 456 -12.03 -22.22 0.83
N MET A 457 -12.74 -21.42 1.60
CA MET A 457 -12.37 -20.05 1.97
C MET A 457 -13.08 -19.64 3.26
N LYS A 458 -12.64 -18.53 3.85
CA LYS A 458 -13.38 -17.80 4.87
C LYS A 458 -13.80 -16.45 4.30
N THR A 459 -15.06 -16.07 4.53
CA THR A 459 -15.60 -14.76 4.19
C THR A 459 -15.84 -13.97 5.47
N SER A 460 -15.52 -12.67 5.47
CA SER A 460 -15.81 -11.79 6.60
C SER A 460 -17.30 -11.74 6.87
N GLN A 461 -17.69 -11.75 8.14
CA GLN A 461 -19.11 -11.71 8.54
C GLN A 461 -19.70 -10.29 8.48
N GLN A 462 -18.85 -9.29 8.49
CA GLN A 462 -19.20 -7.87 8.37
C GLN A 462 -18.52 -7.30 7.15
N PRO A 463 -19.12 -6.29 6.50
CA PRO A 463 -18.46 -5.61 5.40
C PRO A 463 -17.17 -4.94 5.88
N TYR A 464 -16.13 -5.05 5.07
CA TYR A 464 -14.86 -4.38 5.23
C TYR A 464 -14.61 -3.52 3.99
N GLU A 465 -14.59 -2.21 4.18
CA GLU A 465 -14.43 -1.24 3.09
C GLU A 465 -15.36 -1.49 1.88
N GLY A 466 -16.63 -1.73 2.18
CA GLY A 466 -17.68 -1.96 1.18
C GLY A 466 -17.80 -3.40 0.66
N HIS A 467 -16.91 -4.30 1.02
CA HIS A 467 -16.84 -5.69 0.53
C HIS A 467 -16.91 -6.72 1.65
N TYR A 468 -17.29 -7.96 1.31
CA TYR A 468 -17.16 -9.12 2.17
C TYR A 468 -15.88 -9.86 1.79
N LEU A 469 -14.75 -9.46 2.41
CA LEU A 469 -13.42 -9.94 2.07
C LEU A 469 -13.28 -11.45 2.30
N HIS A 470 -12.77 -12.17 1.30
CA HIS A 470 -12.38 -13.57 1.40
C HIS A 470 -10.94 -13.72 1.88
N SER A 471 -10.70 -14.76 2.66
CA SER A 471 -9.38 -15.10 3.19
C SER A 471 -9.23 -16.62 3.30
N GLN A 472 -8.00 -17.09 3.58
CA GLN A 472 -7.69 -18.53 3.69
C GLN A 472 -8.20 -19.32 2.48
N ILE A 473 -8.08 -18.72 1.30
CA ILE A 473 -8.56 -19.29 0.04
C ILE A 473 -7.67 -20.48 -0.34
N GLN A 474 -8.30 -21.62 -0.57
CA GLN A 474 -7.66 -22.85 -1.05
C GLN A 474 -8.26 -23.25 -2.38
N THR A 475 -7.42 -23.50 -3.36
CA THR A 475 -7.81 -23.89 -4.71
C THR A 475 -7.03 -25.12 -5.16
N VAL A 476 -7.61 -25.88 -6.08
CA VAL A 476 -6.89 -26.86 -6.89
C VAL A 476 -6.88 -26.38 -8.34
N GLU A 477 -5.75 -26.59 -9.00
CA GLU A 477 -5.56 -26.21 -10.41
C GLU A 477 -5.51 -27.46 -11.29
N TYR A 478 -6.16 -27.37 -12.44
CA TYR A 478 -6.11 -28.42 -13.46
C TYR A 478 -6.25 -27.81 -14.86
N SER A 479 -5.70 -28.51 -15.86
CA SER A 479 -5.85 -28.10 -17.25
C SER A 479 -7.04 -28.80 -17.90
N ARG A 480 -7.76 -28.05 -18.72
CA ARG A 480 -8.85 -28.57 -19.56
C ARG A 480 -9.06 -27.71 -20.80
N PRO A 481 -9.70 -28.24 -21.83
CA PRO A 481 -10.20 -27.43 -22.94
C PRO A 481 -11.27 -26.46 -22.44
N VAL A 482 -11.02 -25.16 -22.65
CA VAL A 482 -11.97 -24.06 -22.33
C VAL A 482 -12.46 -23.47 -23.66
N ARG A 483 -13.78 -23.42 -23.83
CA ARG A 483 -14.39 -22.74 -24.97
C ARG A 483 -14.43 -21.24 -24.67
N LEU A 484 -13.65 -20.49 -25.40
CA LEU A 484 -13.61 -19.04 -25.36
C LEU A 484 -14.54 -18.46 -26.43
N GLN A 485 -15.20 -17.38 -26.11
CA GLN A 485 -16.12 -16.67 -26.99
C GLN A 485 -15.47 -15.40 -27.55
N ARG A 486 -15.91 -14.99 -28.71
CA ARG A 486 -15.59 -13.65 -29.21
C ARG A 486 -15.94 -12.58 -28.17
N GLY A 487 -14.97 -11.77 -27.80
CA GLY A 487 -15.10 -10.72 -26.79
C GLY A 487 -14.63 -11.11 -25.39
N ASP A 488 -14.22 -12.37 -25.16
CA ASP A 488 -13.43 -12.70 -23.98
C ASP A 488 -12.08 -12.00 -24.06
N MET A 489 -11.48 -11.68 -22.91
CA MET A 489 -10.35 -10.78 -22.86
C MET A 489 -9.07 -11.51 -22.45
N LEU A 490 -8.03 -11.33 -23.24
CA LEU A 490 -6.69 -11.82 -22.99
C LEU A 490 -5.83 -10.66 -22.44
N ILE A 491 -5.18 -10.90 -21.31
CA ILE A 491 -4.29 -9.98 -20.62
C ILE A 491 -2.88 -10.59 -20.68
N LYS A 492 -2.03 -9.98 -21.50
CA LYS A 492 -0.64 -10.45 -21.66
C LYS A 492 0.18 -10.16 -20.41
N VAL A 493 0.89 -11.16 -19.90
CA VAL A 493 1.87 -11.00 -18.83
C VAL A 493 3.23 -10.67 -19.43
N THR A 494 3.87 -9.65 -18.90
CA THR A 494 5.22 -9.19 -19.26
C THR A 494 6.06 -9.06 -17.99
N PRO A 495 7.39 -8.99 -18.06
CA PRO A 495 8.22 -8.77 -16.88
C PRO A 495 7.87 -7.47 -16.12
N GLU A 496 7.38 -6.44 -16.82
CA GLU A 496 6.97 -5.16 -16.23
C GLU A 496 5.67 -5.28 -15.41
N ASN A 497 4.67 -6.02 -15.89
CA ASN A 497 3.35 -6.10 -15.26
C ASN A 497 3.10 -7.38 -14.44
N ALA A 498 4.04 -8.33 -14.43
CA ALA A 498 3.85 -9.64 -13.81
C ALA A 498 3.55 -9.52 -12.31
N LEU A 499 4.27 -8.65 -11.60
CA LEU A 499 4.10 -8.47 -10.15
C LEU A 499 2.67 -7.99 -9.82
N PHE A 500 2.18 -7.00 -10.55
CA PHE A 500 0.82 -6.52 -10.40
C PHE A 500 -0.21 -7.60 -10.76
N LEU A 501 -0.15 -8.14 -11.98
CA LEU A 501 -1.17 -9.07 -12.49
C LEU A 501 -1.28 -10.34 -11.64
N VAL A 502 -0.16 -10.89 -11.19
CA VAL A 502 -0.14 -12.07 -10.31
C VAL A 502 -0.81 -11.74 -8.97
N ASN A 503 -0.50 -10.59 -8.36
CA ASN A 503 -1.09 -10.23 -7.06
C ASN A 503 -2.59 -9.91 -7.13
N VAL A 504 -3.12 -9.47 -8.27
CA VAL A 504 -4.55 -9.12 -8.39
C VAL A 504 -5.41 -10.21 -9.03
N LEU A 505 -4.83 -11.13 -9.81
CA LEU A 505 -5.57 -12.17 -10.52
C LEU A 505 -5.41 -13.57 -9.94
N GLU A 506 -4.39 -13.82 -9.11
CA GLU A 506 -4.27 -15.11 -8.44
C GLU A 506 -5.20 -15.17 -7.23
N PRO A 507 -6.20 -16.06 -7.21
CA PRO A 507 -7.26 -16.06 -6.19
C PRO A 507 -6.75 -16.14 -4.75
N ARG A 508 -5.61 -16.82 -4.54
CA ARG A 508 -5.00 -17.03 -3.22
C ARG A 508 -4.22 -15.81 -2.70
N ALA A 509 -3.98 -14.81 -3.55
CA ALA A 509 -3.33 -13.57 -3.13
C ALA A 509 -4.28 -12.75 -2.23
N PRO A 510 -3.77 -12.15 -1.12
CA PRO A 510 -4.60 -11.49 -0.11
C PRO A 510 -5.46 -10.33 -0.62
N ASP A 511 -5.00 -9.66 -1.69
CA ASP A 511 -5.67 -8.51 -2.30
C ASP A 511 -6.12 -8.77 -3.74
N SER A 512 -6.28 -10.06 -4.12
CA SER A 512 -6.81 -10.38 -5.44
C SER A 512 -8.26 -9.89 -5.59
N TYR A 513 -8.70 -9.65 -6.82
CA TYR A 513 -10.11 -9.33 -7.09
C TYR A 513 -11.06 -10.45 -6.64
N PHE A 514 -10.58 -11.71 -6.60
CA PHE A 514 -11.37 -12.79 -6.00
C PHE A 514 -11.47 -12.61 -4.48
N ALA A 515 -10.39 -12.28 -3.80
CA ALA A 515 -10.41 -12.00 -2.35
C ALA A 515 -11.31 -10.81 -2.02
N TRP A 516 -11.39 -9.81 -2.88
CA TRP A 516 -12.29 -8.65 -2.78
C TRP A 516 -13.70 -8.92 -3.31
N ASN A 517 -14.11 -10.18 -3.43
CA ASN A 517 -15.45 -10.68 -3.80
C ASN A 517 -16.03 -10.21 -5.15
N PHE A 518 -15.19 -9.81 -6.12
CA PHE A 518 -15.65 -9.42 -7.45
C PHE A 518 -16.18 -10.59 -8.29
N PHE A 519 -15.97 -11.84 -7.86
CA PHE A 519 -16.32 -13.05 -8.60
C PHE A 519 -17.35 -13.93 -7.89
N ASP A 520 -18.01 -13.47 -6.84
CA ASP A 520 -18.95 -14.27 -6.00
C ASP A 520 -20.05 -14.99 -6.78
N ALA A 521 -20.42 -14.46 -7.94
CA ALA A 521 -21.41 -15.12 -8.79
C ALA A 521 -21.01 -16.54 -9.21
N CYS A 522 -19.70 -16.86 -9.27
CA CYS A 522 -19.20 -18.21 -9.60
C CYS A 522 -19.39 -19.23 -8.46
N LEU A 523 -19.69 -18.76 -7.25
CA LEU A 523 -19.88 -19.59 -6.06
C LEU A 523 -21.31 -20.16 -5.97
N GLN A 524 -22.19 -19.74 -6.85
CA GLN A 524 -23.62 -20.06 -6.78
C GLN A 524 -24.04 -21.03 -7.87
N GLN A 525 -24.66 -22.13 -7.45
CA GLN A 525 -25.43 -23.00 -8.33
C GLN A 525 -26.68 -22.29 -8.81
N LYS A 526 -27.08 -22.48 -10.06
CA LYS A 526 -28.23 -21.79 -10.68
C LYS A 526 -29.42 -22.71 -10.90
N GLU A 527 -29.18 -23.99 -11.19
CA GLU A 527 -30.24 -24.96 -11.43
C GLU A 527 -30.46 -25.88 -10.22
N TRP A 528 -31.71 -26.29 -10.02
CA TRP A 528 -32.12 -27.10 -8.89
C TRP A 528 -33.02 -28.24 -9.36
N PHE A 529 -33.29 -29.18 -8.48
CA PHE A 529 -34.12 -30.34 -8.71
C PHE A 529 -35.35 -30.35 -7.79
N SER A 530 -36.36 -31.12 -8.17
CA SER A 530 -37.48 -31.48 -7.29
C SER A 530 -37.15 -32.78 -6.58
N ASP A 531 -37.10 -32.76 -5.24
CA ASP A 531 -36.61 -33.86 -4.42
C ASP A 531 -37.25 -35.20 -4.76
N TYR A 532 -38.59 -35.24 -4.88
CA TYR A 532 -39.34 -36.47 -5.11
C TYR A 532 -39.08 -37.11 -6.51
N VAL A 533 -38.62 -36.32 -7.47
CA VAL A 533 -38.24 -36.82 -8.82
C VAL A 533 -36.77 -37.21 -8.83
N PHE A 534 -35.95 -36.40 -8.20
CA PHE A 534 -34.50 -36.60 -8.20
C PHE A 534 -34.08 -37.79 -7.35
N GLU A 535 -34.84 -38.14 -6.30
CA GLU A 535 -34.58 -39.30 -5.44
C GLU A 535 -34.39 -40.59 -6.25
N ASP A 536 -35.34 -40.87 -7.15
CA ASP A 536 -35.29 -42.07 -8.01
C ASP A 536 -34.10 -42.00 -8.98
N MET A 537 -33.86 -40.85 -9.58
CA MET A 537 -32.72 -40.65 -10.50
C MET A 537 -31.38 -40.80 -9.79
N ALA A 538 -31.27 -40.23 -8.56
CA ALA A 538 -30.07 -40.33 -7.74
C ALA A 538 -29.78 -41.77 -7.30
N ALA A 539 -30.82 -42.51 -6.92
CA ALA A 539 -30.72 -43.92 -6.55
C ALA A 539 -30.23 -44.76 -7.73
N GLU A 540 -30.84 -44.62 -8.89
CA GLU A 540 -30.43 -45.33 -10.14
C GLU A 540 -28.98 -45.00 -10.52
N TRP A 541 -28.62 -43.72 -10.48
CA TRP A 541 -27.26 -43.28 -10.82
C TRP A 541 -26.22 -43.85 -9.84
N LEU A 542 -26.49 -43.82 -8.53
CA LEU A 542 -25.58 -44.36 -7.51
C LEU A 542 -25.30 -45.88 -7.71
N GLU A 543 -26.26 -46.66 -8.23
CA GLU A 543 -26.00 -48.06 -8.56
C GLU A 543 -24.97 -48.22 -9.67
N THR A 544 -24.84 -47.22 -10.57
CA THR A 544 -23.83 -47.23 -11.64
C THR A 544 -22.48 -46.67 -11.18
N GLN A 545 -22.42 -46.06 -9.96
CA GLN A 545 -21.24 -45.38 -9.43
C GLN A 545 -20.83 -45.93 -8.04
N PRO A 546 -20.27 -47.16 -7.96
CA PRO A 546 -19.98 -47.82 -6.66
C PRO A 546 -19.10 -46.99 -5.73
N LEU A 547 -18.07 -46.29 -6.27
CA LEU A 547 -17.15 -45.48 -5.48
C LEU A 547 -17.85 -44.27 -4.86
N VAL A 548 -18.73 -43.57 -5.59
CA VAL A 548 -19.51 -42.45 -5.08
C VAL A 548 -20.51 -42.93 -4.04
N LYS A 549 -21.11 -44.10 -4.22
CA LYS A 549 -22.01 -44.73 -3.27
C LYS A 549 -21.29 -45.05 -1.95
N GLU A 550 -20.09 -45.59 -2.02
CA GLU A 550 -19.23 -45.82 -0.84
C GLU A 550 -18.85 -44.56 -0.13
N GLU A 551 -18.47 -43.49 -0.90
CA GLU A 551 -18.17 -42.15 -0.36
C GLU A 551 -19.38 -41.56 0.37
N LEU A 552 -20.58 -41.66 -0.21
CA LEU A 552 -21.82 -41.23 0.42
C LEU A 552 -22.06 -41.95 1.74
N GLN A 553 -21.97 -43.29 1.76
CA GLN A 553 -22.16 -44.08 2.96
C GLN A 553 -21.16 -43.75 4.07
N ALA A 554 -19.88 -43.56 3.68
CA ALA A 554 -18.83 -43.15 4.61
C ALA A 554 -19.13 -41.76 5.21
N LYS A 555 -19.58 -40.81 4.38
CA LYS A 555 -19.94 -39.46 4.83
C LYS A 555 -21.15 -39.47 5.75
N MET A 556 -22.20 -40.22 5.44
CA MET A 556 -23.38 -40.40 6.30
C MET A 556 -23.00 -40.99 7.65
N LYS A 557 -22.13 -42.00 7.67
CA LYS A 557 -21.64 -42.62 8.90
C LYS A 557 -20.80 -41.66 9.74
N ALA A 558 -19.98 -40.84 9.12
CA ALA A 558 -19.12 -39.87 9.80
C ALA A 558 -19.91 -38.65 10.31
N ASN A 559 -21.07 -38.35 9.74
CA ASN A 559 -21.89 -37.19 10.04
C ASN A 559 -23.38 -37.58 10.19
N PRO A 560 -23.78 -38.27 11.30
CA PRO A 560 -25.14 -38.78 11.48
C PRO A 560 -26.23 -37.68 11.44
N GLU A 561 -25.96 -36.51 11.96
CA GLU A 561 -26.85 -35.36 11.90
C GLU A 561 -27.09 -34.86 10.47
N TRP A 562 -26.04 -34.74 9.66
CA TRP A 562 -26.16 -34.43 8.25
C TRP A 562 -26.96 -35.49 7.49
N ALA A 563 -26.77 -36.76 7.81
CA ALA A 563 -27.46 -37.87 7.17
C ALA A 563 -28.99 -37.87 7.41
N THR A 564 -29.49 -37.18 8.44
CA THR A 564 -30.93 -37.00 8.66
C THR A 564 -31.56 -35.91 7.80
N ASN A 565 -30.75 -35.09 7.13
CA ASN A 565 -31.23 -34.04 6.24
C ASN A 565 -31.26 -34.56 4.80
N ALA A 566 -32.41 -35.10 4.37
CA ALA A 566 -32.60 -35.67 3.05
C ALA A 566 -32.20 -34.70 1.90
N GLY A 567 -32.61 -33.42 1.99
CA GLY A 567 -32.26 -32.42 1.00
C GLY A 567 -30.74 -32.18 0.89
N ALA A 568 -30.02 -32.19 2.02
CA ALA A 568 -28.58 -32.06 2.02
C ALA A 568 -27.87 -33.29 1.40
N VAL A 569 -28.43 -34.49 1.65
CA VAL A 569 -27.93 -35.73 1.03
C VAL A 569 -28.15 -35.72 -0.47
N LEU A 570 -29.36 -35.40 -0.93
CA LEU A 570 -29.66 -35.31 -2.36
C LEU A 570 -28.84 -34.23 -3.05
N THR A 571 -28.67 -33.08 -2.42
CA THR A 571 -27.79 -32.01 -2.93
C THR A 571 -26.36 -32.49 -3.12
N TRP A 572 -25.83 -33.26 -2.17
CA TRP A 572 -24.50 -33.85 -2.29
C TRP A 572 -24.40 -34.81 -3.48
N VAL A 573 -25.42 -35.69 -3.67
CA VAL A 573 -25.48 -36.59 -4.82
C VAL A 573 -25.59 -35.83 -6.13
N TYR A 574 -26.41 -34.79 -6.18
CA TYR A 574 -26.53 -33.90 -7.33
C TYR A 574 -25.18 -33.29 -7.72
N GLN A 575 -24.45 -32.77 -6.74
CA GLN A 575 -23.12 -32.16 -6.94
C GLN A 575 -22.05 -33.15 -7.44
N LYS A 576 -22.19 -34.44 -7.14
CA LYS A 576 -21.30 -35.50 -7.62
C LYS A 576 -21.73 -36.06 -8.98
N GLY A 577 -22.99 -35.84 -9.33
CA GLY A 577 -23.60 -36.41 -10.55
C GLY A 577 -23.37 -35.56 -11.81
N PRO A 578 -23.82 -36.11 -12.96
CA PRO A 578 -23.69 -35.44 -14.25
C PRO A 578 -24.56 -34.18 -14.38
N TRP A 579 -25.43 -33.93 -13.43
CA TRP A 579 -26.30 -32.75 -13.35
C TRP A 579 -25.63 -31.53 -12.73
N SER A 580 -24.48 -31.71 -12.07
CA SER A 580 -23.76 -30.63 -11.44
C SER A 580 -23.29 -29.63 -12.49
N GLU A 581 -23.44 -28.36 -12.18
CA GLU A 581 -22.94 -27.29 -13.02
C GLU A 581 -21.41 -27.23 -12.93
N PRO A 582 -20.66 -27.47 -14.03
CA PRO A 582 -19.20 -27.50 -13.99
C PRO A 582 -18.56 -26.16 -13.58
N SER A 583 -19.32 -25.06 -13.73
CA SER A 583 -18.87 -23.70 -13.44
C SER A 583 -18.99 -23.32 -11.96
N VAL A 584 -19.69 -24.13 -11.14
CA VAL A 584 -19.84 -23.84 -9.70
C VAL A 584 -18.48 -24.00 -9.00
N ASN A 585 -18.08 -22.94 -8.28
CA ASN A 585 -16.78 -22.84 -7.62
C ASN A 585 -15.55 -22.86 -8.57
N GLU A 586 -15.76 -22.84 -9.89
CA GLU A 586 -14.68 -22.59 -10.84
C GLU A 586 -14.47 -21.07 -10.98
N ILE A 587 -13.27 -20.61 -10.59
CA ILE A 587 -12.94 -19.19 -10.62
C ILE A 587 -12.67 -18.79 -12.08
N PRO A 588 -13.41 -17.81 -12.64
CA PRO A 588 -13.35 -17.47 -14.06
C PRO A 588 -12.13 -16.61 -14.43
N ILE A 589 -10.96 -17.02 -13.96
CA ILE A 589 -9.66 -16.45 -14.27
C ILE A 589 -8.80 -17.60 -14.81
N TYR A 590 -8.66 -17.65 -16.12
CA TYR A 590 -7.96 -18.75 -16.79
C TYR A 590 -6.51 -18.37 -17.09
N ARG A 591 -5.60 -19.35 -17.06
CA ARG A 591 -4.18 -19.15 -17.29
C ARG A 591 -3.72 -19.88 -18.55
N LEU A 592 -2.98 -19.19 -19.39
CA LEU A 592 -2.29 -19.73 -20.54
C LEU A 592 -0.78 -19.83 -20.21
N TYR A 593 -0.28 -21.04 -20.08
CA TYR A 593 1.15 -21.29 -19.84
C TYR A 593 1.96 -21.54 -21.11
#